data_31b942551ffefd839a8048516b66a140
#
_entry.id   31b942551ffefd839a8048516b66a140
#
_cell.length_a   1.000
_cell.length_b   1.000
_cell.length_c   1.000
_cell.angle_alpha   90.00
_cell.angle_beta   90.00
_cell.angle_gamma   90.00
#
_symmetry.space_group_name_H-M   'P 1'
#
loop_
_entity.id
_entity.type
_entity.pdbx_description
1 polymer ?
#
loop_
_entity_poly.entity_id
_entity_poly.type
_entity_poly.pdbx_seq_one_letter_code
_entity_poly.pdbx_strand_id
1 'polypeptide(L)'
;MSMQTDYIYGIGFQIKIKPDQLQKFLQNHKKSIEKIKGAGSILGCLNLDEDAFEDVLNGSEYWPNNGFGDSLTAIIADIMSVETGLPIAYYPLTENGDQESILYERAYSWEMSDKERNLTKDELITMFEKYAKELDSNIEVDDDIRLEYYS
;
A
#
# COMPACT_ATOMS: atom_id res chain seq x y z
N MET A 1 5.95 -11.74 -31.43
CA MET A 1 6.22 -11.82 -29.98
C MET A 1 4.91 -11.69 -29.22
N SER A 2 4.56 -12.71 -28.45
CA SER A 2 3.33 -12.69 -27.68
C SER A 2 3.59 -12.07 -26.32
N MET A 3 2.70 -11.16 -25.89
CA MET A 3 2.72 -10.64 -24.53
C MET A 3 2.11 -11.69 -23.59
N GLN A 4 2.81 -11.95 -22.51
CA GLN A 4 2.30 -12.84 -21.48
C GLN A 4 1.45 -12.06 -20.49
N THR A 5 0.29 -12.60 -20.16
CA THR A 5 -0.57 -12.06 -19.12
C THR A 5 -0.20 -12.73 -17.79
N ASP A 6 0.14 -11.92 -16.79
CA ASP A 6 0.45 -12.38 -15.46
C ASP A 6 -0.60 -11.89 -14.46
N TYR A 7 -0.71 -12.59 -13.34
CA TYR A 7 -1.70 -12.29 -12.31
C TYR A 7 -1.03 -12.16 -10.95
N ILE A 8 -1.55 -11.23 -10.15
CA ILE A 8 -1.16 -11.03 -8.76
C ILE A 8 -2.39 -11.31 -7.92
N TYR A 9 -2.24 -12.15 -6.91
CA TYR A 9 -3.33 -12.54 -6.00
C TYR A 9 -2.99 -12.15 -4.57
N GLY A 10 -3.96 -11.64 -3.85
CA GLY A 10 -3.73 -11.29 -2.46
C GLY A 10 -4.94 -10.83 -1.69
N ILE A 11 -4.70 -10.49 -0.45
CA ILE A 11 -5.67 -9.93 0.49
C ILE A 11 -5.29 -8.48 0.73
N GLY A 12 -6.26 -7.58 0.67
CA GLY A 12 -6.01 -6.17 0.91
C GLY A 12 -7.17 -5.29 0.50
N PHE A 13 -6.85 -4.09 0.00
CA PHE A 13 -7.89 -3.18 -0.44
C PHE A 13 -7.44 -2.39 -1.67
N GLN A 14 -8.43 -1.87 -2.39
CA GLN A 14 -8.23 -1.02 -3.56
C GLN A 14 -8.75 0.37 -3.23
N ILE A 15 -7.95 1.39 -3.52
CA ILE A 15 -8.23 2.77 -3.13
C ILE A 15 -7.92 3.77 -4.23
N LYS A 16 -8.65 4.89 -4.17
CA LYS A 16 -8.28 6.14 -4.81
C LYS A 16 -8.25 7.18 -3.72
N ILE A 17 -7.08 7.39 -3.11
CA ILE A 17 -6.97 8.22 -1.92
C ILE A 17 -6.97 9.71 -2.28
N LYS A 18 -7.64 10.51 -1.45
CA LYS A 18 -7.62 11.96 -1.57
C LYS A 18 -6.39 12.53 -0.85
N PRO A 19 -5.87 13.68 -1.31
CA PRO A 19 -4.67 14.29 -0.70
C PRO A 19 -4.79 14.51 0.80
N ASP A 20 -5.93 15.02 1.28
CA ASP A 20 -6.15 15.27 2.71
C ASP A 20 -6.17 14.00 3.55
N GLN A 21 -6.74 12.92 3.01
CA GLN A 21 -6.76 11.61 3.67
C GLN A 21 -5.35 11.04 3.78
N LEU A 22 -4.57 11.12 2.72
CA LEU A 22 -3.19 10.65 2.72
C LEU A 22 -2.33 11.46 3.68
N GLN A 23 -2.43 12.79 3.65
CA GLN A 23 -1.66 13.65 4.53
C GLN A 23 -1.93 13.34 6.01
N LYS A 24 -3.19 13.17 6.38
CA LYS A 24 -3.57 12.83 7.75
C LYS A 24 -3.01 11.49 8.17
N PHE A 25 -3.10 10.49 7.28
CA PHE A 25 -2.52 9.17 7.52
C PHE A 25 -1.02 9.27 7.77
N LEU A 26 -0.29 10.01 6.93
CA LEU A 26 1.14 10.21 7.08
C LEU A 26 1.51 10.90 8.40
N GLN A 27 0.74 11.91 8.78
CA GLN A 27 0.94 12.59 10.07
C GLN A 27 0.81 11.64 11.26
N ASN A 28 -0.14 10.72 11.20
CA ASN A 28 -0.38 9.74 12.26
C ASN A 28 0.68 8.63 12.31
N HIS A 29 1.45 8.45 11.24
CA HIS A 29 2.44 7.39 11.12
C HIS A 29 3.88 7.92 10.95
N LYS A 30 4.14 9.11 11.44
CA LYS A 30 5.45 9.77 11.30
C LYS A 30 6.61 8.90 11.78
N LYS A 31 6.46 8.21 12.90
CA LYS A 31 7.53 7.38 13.46
C LYS A 31 7.87 6.19 12.53
N SER A 32 6.87 5.65 11.86
CA SER A 32 7.07 4.57 10.90
C SER A 32 7.76 5.06 9.65
N ILE A 33 7.42 6.27 9.18
CA ILE A 33 8.08 6.90 8.03
C ILE A 33 9.56 7.10 8.30
N GLU A 34 9.94 7.51 9.51
CA GLU A 34 11.34 7.68 9.91
C GLU A 34 12.17 6.41 9.78
N LYS A 35 11.53 5.24 9.84
CA LYS A 35 12.18 3.93 9.71
C LYS A 35 12.27 3.44 8.26
N ILE A 36 11.62 4.12 7.33
CA ILE A 36 11.61 3.72 5.92
C ILE A 36 12.78 4.39 5.21
N LYS A 37 13.67 3.56 4.65
CA LYS A 37 14.80 4.05 3.88
C LYS A 37 14.30 4.75 2.60
N GLY A 38 14.76 5.96 2.36
CA GLY A 38 14.38 6.73 1.17
C GLY A 38 13.12 7.58 1.36
N ALA A 39 12.48 7.55 2.52
CA ALA A 39 11.25 8.32 2.79
C ALA A 39 11.49 9.62 3.56
N GLY A 40 12.74 10.00 3.80
CA GLY A 40 13.07 11.18 4.62
C GLY A 40 12.50 12.49 4.08
N SER A 41 12.43 12.66 2.76
CA SER A 41 11.88 13.86 2.14
C SER A 41 10.38 14.03 2.40
N ILE A 42 9.67 12.95 2.67
CA ILE A 42 8.22 12.97 2.93
C ILE A 42 7.94 13.63 4.28
N LEU A 43 8.84 13.47 5.25
CA LEU A 43 8.70 14.10 6.57
C LEU A 43 8.58 15.61 6.47
N GLY A 44 9.24 16.23 5.51
CA GLY A 44 9.17 17.66 5.27
C GLY A 44 7.84 18.15 4.70
N CYS A 45 6.99 17.23 4.23
CA CYS A 45 5.72 17.55 3.58
C CYS A 45 4.51 17.41 4.51
N LEU A 46 4.68 16.88 5.72
CA LEU A 46 3.57 16.48 6.58
C LEU A 46 2.71 17.65 7.06
N ASN A 47 3.28 18.85 7.13
CA ASN A 47 2.60 20.05 7.66
C ASN A 47 2.33 21.10 6.59
N LEU A 48 2.45 20.75 5.31
CA LEU A 48 2.11 21.66 4.22
C LEU A 48 0.61 21.91 4.18
N ASP A 49 0.21 23.07 3.62
CA ASP A 49 -1.20 23.30 3.36
C ASP A 49 -1.72 22.31 2.31
N GLU A 50 -3.03 22.24 2.16
CA GLU A 50 -3.69 21.25 1.30
C GLU A 50 -3.23 21.34 -0.15
N ASP A 51 -3.13 22.55 -0.70
CA ASP A 51 -2.74 22.73 -2.11
C ASP A 51 -1.28 22.35 -2.33
N ALA A 52 -0.40 22.74 -1.42
CA ALA A 52 1.03 22.41 -1.51
C ALA A 52 1.25 20.89 -1.37
N PHE A 53 0.50 20.24 -0.49
CA PHE A 53 0.58 18.78 -0.36
C PHE A 53 0.06 18.06 -1.61
N GLU A 54 -1.00 18.54 -2.21
CA GLU A 54 -1.53 17.99 -3.46
C GLU A 54 -0.48 18.06 -4.58
N ASP A 55 0.25 19.18 -4.69
CA ASP A 55 1.33 19.31 -5.65
C ASP A 55 2.44 18.28 -5.40
N VAL A 56 2.79 18.03 -4.15
CA VAL A 56 3.77 17.00 -3.78
C VAL A 56 3.25 15.62 -4.16
N LEU A 57 2.00 15.32 -3.88
CA LEU A 57 1.39 14.03 -4.25
C LEU A 57 1.45 13.78 -5.75
N ASN A 58 1.13 14.79 -6.56
CA ASN A 58 1.08 14.67 -8.01
C ASN A 58 2.48 14.65 -8.65
N GLY A 59 3.49 15.20 -8.00
CA GLY A 59 4.85 15.30 -8.56
C GLY A 59 5.88 14.37 -7.92
N SER A 60 5.50 13.57 -6.94
CA SER A 60 6.44 12.73 -6.20
C SER A 60 6.82 11.45 -6.94
N GLU A 61 8.11 11.13 -6.92
CA GLU A 61 8.65 9.87 -7.45
C GLU A 61 8.95 8.93 -6.27
N TYR A 62 7.93 8.39 -5.65
CA TYR A 62 8.11 7.43 -4.56
C TYR A 62 7.92 5.99 -5.06
N TRP A 63 8.92 5.15 -4.83
CA TRP A 63 8.93 3.74 -5.24
C TRP A 63 8.72 2.84 -4.02
N PRO A 64 7.75 1.91 -4.06
CA PRO A 64 7.52 1.01 -2.93
C PRO A 64 8.63 -0.03 -2.77
N ASN A 65 8.84 -0.52 -1.56
CA ASN A 65 9.76 -1.63 -1.28
C ASN A 65 9.22 -2.96 -1.84
N ASN A 66 7.91 -3.13 -1.85
CA ASN A 66 7.25 -4.31 -2.41
C ASN A 66 6.23 -3.85 -3.46
N GLY A 67 6.17 -4.58 -4.57
CA GLY A 67 5.32 -4.20 -5.68
C GLY A 67 6.07 -3.37 -6.73
N PHE A 68 5.35 -2.52 -7.43
CA PHE A 68 5.94 -1.63 -8.42
C PHE A 68 5.08 -0.36 -8.58
N GLY A 69 5.56 0.55 -9.43
CA GLY A 69 4.89 1.81 -9.68
C GLY A 69 5.54 2.96 -8.92
N ASP A 70 5.29 4.15 -9.41
CA ASP A 70 5.87 5.40 -8.92
C ASP A 70 4.73 6.28 -8.43
N SER A 71 4.43 6.22 -7.14
CA SER A 71 3.33 6.97 -6.54
C SER A 71 3.59 7.20 -5.06
N LEU A 72 3.29 8.41 -4.57
CA LEU A 72 3.36 8.68 -3.13
C LEU A 72 2.40 7.80 -2.34
N THR A 73 1.28 7.39 -2.92
CA THR A 73 0.33 6.47 -2.29
C THR A 73 0.98 5.15 -1.91
N ALA A 74 2.02 4.73 -2.63
CA ALA A 74 2.77 3.51 -2.33
C ALA A 74 3.39 3.49 -0.93
N ILE A 75 3.62 4.66 -0.33
CA ILE A 75 4.18 4.72 1.03
C ILE A 75 3.27 4.06 2.07
N ILE A 76 1.96 4.00 1.80
CA ILE A 76 1.01 3.32 2.69
C ILE A 76 1.43 1.85 2.88
N ALA A 77 1.79 1.18 1.79
CA ALA A 77 2.26 -0.21 1.85
C ALA A 77 3.54 -0.34 2.66
N ASP A 78 4.48 0.57 2.50
CA ASP A 78 5.75 0.55 3.25
C ASP A 78 5.54 0.83 4.74
N ILE A 79 4.64 1.75 5.08
CA ILE A 79 4.26 2.02 6.48
C ILE A 79 3.65 0.75 7.10
N MET A 80 2.71 0.14 6.41
CA MET A 80 2.09 -1.10 6.88
C MET A 80 3.12 -2.21 7.06
N SER A 81 4.08 -2.33 6.14
CA SER A 81 5.14 -3.32 6.22
C SER A 81 6.02 -3.12 7.44
N VAL A 82 6.42 -1.88 7.73
CA VAL A 82 7.23 -1.54 8.92
C VAL A 82 6.48 -1.85 10.21
N GLU A 83 5.20 -1.51 10.26
CA GLU A 83 4.40 -1.64 11.49
C GLU A 83 3.96 -3.07 11.76
N THR A 84 3.70 -3.85 10.73
CA THR A 84 3.21 -5.22 10.87
C THR A 84 4.31 -6.27 10.79
N GLY A 85 5.45 -5.94 10.18
CA GLY A 85 6.50 -6.91 9.89
C GLY A 85 6.16 -7.86 8.74
N LEU A 86 5.13 -7.53 7.94
CA LEU A 86 4.71 -8.32 6.78
C LEU A 86 5.10 -7.61 5.49
N PRO A 87 5.36 -8.33 4.40
CA PRO A 87 5.68 -7.73 3.11
C PRO A 87 4.40 -7.26 2.41
N ILE A 88 3.92 -6.07 2.76
CA ILE A 88 2.75 -5.48 2.12
C ILE A 88 3.19 -4.76 0.85
N ALA A 89 2.50 -5.01 -0.25
CA ALA A 89 2.85 -4.52 -1.57
C ALA A 89 1.86 -3.47 -2.10
N TYR A 90 2.39 -2.59 -2.95
CA TYR A 90 1.62 -1.62 -3.70
C TYR A 90 1.69 -1.95 -5.20
N TYR A 91 0.54 -1.88 -5.87
CA TYR A 91 0.45 -1.99 -7.32
C TYR A 91 -0.49 -0.92 -7.88
N PRO A 92 -0.09 -0.21 -8.96
CA PRO A 92 -0.95 0.77 -9.62
C PRO A 92 -1.96 0.10 -10.55
N LEU A 93 -2.48 -1.05 -10.12
CA LEU A 93 -3.39 -1.90 -10.86
C LEU A 93 -4.64 -2.10 -10.03
N THR A 94 -5.78 -2.24 -10.70
CA THR A 94 -7.04 -2.57 -10.04
C THR A 94 -7.87 -3.51 -10.89
N GLU A 95 -8.88 -4.11 -10.28
CA GLU A 95 -9.85 -4.91 -11.02
C GLU A 95 -10.79 -4.01 -11.84
N ASN A 96 -10.95 -2.74 -11.46
CA ASN A 96 -11.92 -1.80 -12.02
C ASN A 96 -11.33 -0.52 -12.66
N GLY A 97 -10.02 -0.43 -12.85
CA GLY A 97 -9.42 0.54 -13.78
C GLY A 97 -8.84 1.84 -13.23
N ASP A 98 -9.34 2.47 -12.16
CA ASP A 98 -8.86 3.80 -11.73
C ASP A 98 -8.50 3.92 -10.24
N GLN A 99 -8.33 2.80 -9.57
CA GLN A 99 -7.88 2.73 -8.19
C GLN A 99 -6.48 2.11 -8.14
N GLU A 100 -5.86 2.18 -6.96
CA GLU A 100 -4.57 1.56 -6.66
C GLU A 100 -4.78 0.44 -5.65
N SER A 101 -3.91 -0.57 -5.65
CA SER A 101 -4.05 -1.73 -4.77
C SER A 101 -2.94 -1.81 -3.74
N ILE A 102 -3.33 -2.09 -2.49
CA ILE A 102 -2.41 -2.37 -1.40
C ILE A 102 -2.80 -3.72 -0.83
N LEU A 103 -1.89 -4.68 -0.89
CA LEU A 103 -2.22 -6.05 -0.58
C LEU A 103 -1.06 -6.86 -0.02
N TYR A 104 -1.41 -7.94 0.67
CA TYR A 104 -0.50 -9.01 1.03
C TYR A 104 -0.60 -10.07 -0.06
N GLU A 105 0.47 -10.21 -0.84
CA GLU A 105 0.55 -11.15 -1.95
C GLU A 105 0.82 -12.56 -1.43
N ARG A 106 0.15 -13.57 -1.97
CA ARG A 106 0.39 -14.96 -1.58
C ARG A 106 1.81 -15.36 -1.91
N ALA A 107 2.52 -15.84 -0.91
CA ALA A 107 3.85 -16.40 -1.06
C ALA A 107 3.82 -17.92 -0.96
N TYR A 108 4.81 -18.56 -1.56
CA TYR A 108 5.03 -19.98 -1.35
C TYR A 108 5.52 -20.24 0.07
N SER A 109 5.20 -21.40 0.62
CA SER A 109 5.51 -21.71 2.02
C SER A 109 7.00 -21.58 2.37
N TRP A 110 7.88 -21.87 1.44
CA TRP A 110 9.33 -21.74 1.67
C TRP A 110 9.84 -20.30 1.65
N GLU A 111 9.05 -19.36 1.15
CA GLU A 111 9.37 -17.93 1.13
C GLU A 111 8.83 -17.20 2.35
N MET A 112 7.95 -17.85 3.11
CA MET A 112 7.30 -17.24 4.27
C MET A 112 8.22 -17.20 5.48
N SER A 113 8.18 -16.08 6.21
CA SER A 113 8.74 -15.99 7.56
C SER A 113 7.91 -16.83 8.54
N ASP A 114 8.45 -17.09 9.73
CA ASP A 114 7.70 -17.80 10.79
C ASP A 114 6.43 -17.05 11.16
N LYS A 115 6.49 -15.72 11.19
CA LYS A 115 5.31 -14.88 11.45
C LYS A 115 4.21 -15.10 10.41
N GLU A 116 4.58 -15.14 9.13
CA GLU A 116 3.63 -15.34 8.04
C GLU A 116 2.98 -16.72 8.08
N ARG A 117 3.76 -17.77 8.42
CA ARG A 117 3.24 -19.13 8.50
C ARG A 117 2.19 -19.31 9.58
N ASN A 118 2.29 -18.53 10.66
CA ASN A 118 1.38 -18.60 11.79
C ASN A 118 0.21 -17.64 11.70
N LEU A 119 0.17 -16.81 10.68
CA LEU A 119 -0.87 -15.80 10.48
C LEU A 119 -2.11 -16.43 9.85
N THR A 120 -3.25 -16.21 10.49
CA THR A 120 -4.52 -16.65 9.92
C THR A 120 -5.07 -15.63 8.94
N LYS A 121 -5.95 -16.08 8.05
CA LYS A 121 -6.65 -15.21 7.10
C LYS A 121 -7.46 -14.14 7.85
N ASP A 122 -8.16 -14.50 8.92
CA ASP A 122 -8.97 -13.57 9.69
C ASP A 122 -8.13 -12.50 10.38
N GLU A 123 -6.97 -12.86 10.92
CA GLU A 123 -6.02 -11.91 11.49
C GLU A 123 -5.52 -10.92 10.43
N LEU A 124 -5.24 -11.41 9.23
CA LEU A 124 -4.77 -10.59 8.12
C LEU A 124 -5.87 -9.61 7.66
N ILE A 125 -7.10 -10.08 7.53
CA ILE A 125 -8.24 -9.23 7.19
C ILE A 125 -8.46 -8.15 8.25
N THR A 126 -8.42 -8.51 9.52
CA THR A 126 -8.59 -7.55 10.63
C THR A 126 -7.50 -6.48 10.60
N MET A 127 -6.26 -6.86 10.32
CA MET A 127 -5.16 -5.91 10.18
C MET A 127 -5.42 -4.92 9.04
N PHE A 128 -5.81 -5.41 7.87
CA PHE A 128 -6.12 -4.54 6.72
C PHE A 128 -7.32 -3.63 6.99
N GLU A 129 -8.34 -4.12 7.67
CA GLU A 129 -9.50 -3.30 8.02
C GLU A 129 -9.14 -2.12 8.91
N LYS A 130 -8.21 -2.30 9.83
CA LYS A 130 -7.73 -1.21 10.70
C LYS A 130 -7.15 -0.06 9.88
N TYR A 131 -6.28 -0.37 8.92
CA TYR A 131 -5.66 0.64 8.05
C TYR A 131 -6.67 1.23 7.07
N ALA A 132 -7.53 0.41 6.50
CA ALA A 132 -8.57 0.86 5.58
C ALA A 132 -9.48 1.89 6.23
N LYS A 133 -9.96 1.63 7.45
CA LYS A 133 -10.84 2.54 8.17
C LYS A 133 -10.15 3.86 8.54
N GLU A 134 -8.86 3.81 8.82
CA GLU A 134 -8.07 5.02 9.10
C GLU A 134 -7.94 5.90 7.85
N LEU A 135 -7.81 5.29 6.68
CA LEU A 135 -7.72 6.01 5.41
C LEU A 135 -9.07 6.57 4.97
N ASP A 136 -10.07 5.74 4.96
CA ASP A 136 -11.46 6.11 4.60
C ASP A 136 -12.40 5.00 5.08
N SER A 137 -13.45 5.39 5.80
CA SER A 137 -14.44 4.44 6.35
C SER A 137 -15.19 3.64 5.27
N ASN A 138 -15.16 4.08 4.03
CA ASN A 138 -15.84 3.42 2.91
C ASN A 138 -14.97 2.37 2.20
N ILE A 139 -13.70 2.24 2.57
CA ILE A 139 -12.81 1.24 1.97
C ILE A 139 -13.18 -0.14 2.51
N GLU A 140 -13.39 -1.09 1.60
CA GLU A 140 -13.66 -2.49 1.94
C GLU A 140 -12.43 -3.34 1.70
N VAL A 141 -12.14 -4.24 2.63
CA VAL A 141 -11.07 -5.23 2.49
C VAL A 141 -11.61 -6.42 1.72
N ASP A 142 -10.87 -6.82 0.69
CA ASP A 142 -11.19 -7.98 -0.15
C ASP A 142 -10.20 -9.11 0.19
N ASP A 143 -10.71 -10.30 0.40
CA ASP A 143 -9.90 -11.48 0.71
C ASP A 143 -9.40 -12.23 -0.53
N ASP A 144 -9.78 -11.77 -1.71
CA ASP A 144 -9.39 -12.39 -2.98
C ASP A 144 -9.25 -11.35 -4.09
N ILE A 145 -8.23 -10.50 -3.97
CA ILE A 145 -7.89 -9.54 -5.02
C ILE A 145 -7.10 -10.26 -6.10
N ARG A 146 -7.49 -10.04 -7.35
CA ARG A 146 -6.78 -10.53 -8.51
C ARG A 146 -6.46 -9.38 -9.44
N LEU A 147 -5.17 -9.14 -9.64
CA LEU A 147 -4.68 -8.10 -10.54
C LEU A 147 -4.08 -8.74 -11.79
N GLU A 148 -4.36 -8.15 -12.93
CA GLU A 148 -3.85 -8.62 -14.23
C GLU A 148 -2.87 -7.59 -14.78
N TYR A 149 -1.73 -8.05 -15.27
CA TYR A 149 -0.77 -7.18 -15.92
C TYR A 149 -0.07 -7.92 -17.07
N TYR A 150 0.49 -7.14 -17.99
CA TYR A 150 1.20 -7.66 -19.16
C TYR A 150 2.71 -7.52 -18.98
N SER A 151 3.41 -8.58 -19.24
CA SER A 151 4.87 -8.60 -19.13
C SER A 151 5.54 -8.90 -20.47
#